data_07ae605aed98eade47222452f933fa3c
#
_entry.id   07ae605aed98eade47222452f933fa3c
#
_cell.length_a   1.000
_cell.length_b   1.000
_cell.length_c   1.000
_cell.angle_alpha   90.00
_cell.angle_beta   90.00
_cell.angle_gamma   90.00
#
_symmetry.space_group_name_H-M   'P 1'
#
loop_
_entity.id
_entity.type
_entity.pdbx_description
1 polymer ?
#
loop_
_entity_poly.entity_id
_entity_poly.type
_entity_poly.pdbx_seq_one_letter_code
_entity_poly.pdbx_strand_id
1 'polypeptide(L)'
;MGNAYIVGAVRTPGGRKNGKLSQWHPTDLGALVLDEIVQRTGVKPELIDDVIFGCVSQSGAQSGNVARNAVLASSLPESVPGTTVDRQCGSSQQAIHFAAQAVMSETQDIVIAGGVEVMSQVPIGAAVIDSFKAGHGQPYGGKGTSERYPGVQFSQFTGAEMMADRWDMSREELDSFALASHQKAINATEGGFFDREIVPVEGDLPNGDKEMVTVDEGIRFDASEESLSGLNTLSEDGVLTAGTSSQICDGAAAVMLVNDAGLEKLGLKPRAKVVALALAGDDPVIMLTGPIPASKTVLDKASMSIEAVSYTHLRAHETRGNLVCRLLLE
;
A
#
# COMPACT_ATOMS: atom_id res chain seq x y z
N MET A 1 12.57 -0.12 25.41
CA MET A 1 11.79 -0.47 24.24
C MET A 1 12.77 -1.13 23.27
N GLY A 2 12.47 -2.33 22.79
CA GLY A 2 13.32 -3.08 21.86
C GLY A 2 13.44 -2.39 20.50
N ASN A 3 14.32 -2.89 19.66
CA ASN A 3 14.48 -2.43 18.30
C ASN A 3 13.57 -3.19 17.32
N ALA A 4 13.23 -2.56 16.20
CA ALA A 4 12.62 -3.25 15.06
C ALA A 4 13.49 -3.01 13.81
N TYR A 5 13.79 -4.08 13.11
CA TYR A 5 14.61 -4.07 11.90
C TYR A 5 13.87 -4.69 10.74
N ILE A 6 14.05 -4.14 9.56
CA ILE A 6 13.64 -4.77 8.31
C ILE A 6 14.81 -5.58 7.77
N VAL A 7 14.58 -6.86 7.51
CA VAL A 7 15.60 -7.78 6.97
C VAL A 7 15.30 -8.24 5.55
N GLY A 8 14.05 -8.15 5.10
CA GLY A 8 13.60 -8.50 3.76
C GLY A 8 12.42 -7.65 3.31
N ALA A 9 12.33 -7.39 2.02
CA ALA A 9 11.19 -6.74 1.40
C ALA A 9 11.06 -7.21 -0.04
N VAL A 10 9.84 -7.60 -0.43
CA VAL A 10 9.48 -8.10 -1.76
C VAL A 10 8.10 -7.59 -2.15
N ARG A 11 7.83 -7.50 -3.46
CA ARG A 11 6.52 -7.20 -4.00
C ARG A 11 6.32 -7.83 -5.37
N THR A 12 5.10 -8.02 -5.78
CA THR A 12 4.78 -8.27 -7.18
C THR A 12 5.02 -7.01 -8.03
N PRO A 13 5.12 -7.11 -9.35
CA PRO A 13 4.87 -5.95 -10.19
C PRO A 13 3.44 -5.45 -9.91
N GLY A 14 3.21 -4.15 -10.03
CA GLY A 14 1.88 -3.56 -9.93
C GLY A 14 1.09 -3.86 -11.21
N GLY A 15 0.05 -4.69 -11.12
CA GLY A 15 -0.90 -4.94 -12.19
C GLY A 15 -1.84 -3.74 -12.37
N ARG A 16 -2.20 -3.40 -13.59
CA ARG A 16 -3.26 -2.43 -13.87
C ARG A 16 -4.63 -3.08 -13.82
N LYS A 17 -5.68 -2.28 -13.70
CA LYS A 17 -7.06 -2.76 -13.79
C LYS A 17 -7.27 -3.61 -15.05
N ASN A 18 -7.77 -4.83 -14.88
CA ASN A 18 -7.97 -5.81 -15.95
C ASN A 18 -6.67 -6.11 -16.74
N GLY A 19 -5.50 -5.92 -16.12
CA GLY A 19 -4.20 -6.22 -16.68
C GLY A 19 -3.78 -7.68 -16.43
N LYS A 20 -2.49 -7.92 -16.55
CA LYS A 20 -1.89 -9.27 -16.54
C LYS A 20 -2.07 -10.01 -15.22
N LEU A 21 -2.23 -9.29 -14.10
CA LEU A 21 -2.44 -9.89 -12.77
C LEU A 21 -3.92 -10.02 -12.39
N SER A 22 -4.85 -9.58 -13.24
CA SER A 22 -6.28 -9.48 -12.90
C SER A 22 -6.95 -10.82 -12.63
N GLN A 23 -6.39 -11.93 -13.09
CA GLN A 23 -6.94 -13.28 -12.87
C GLN A 23 -6.35 -13.98 -11.62
N TRP A 24 -5.32 -13.40 -11.01
CA TRP A 24 -4.75 -13.97 -9.80
C TRP A 24 -5.73 -13.90 -8.63
N HIS A 25 -5.95 -15.04 -7.98
CA HIS A 25 -6.69 -15.04 -6.73
C HIS A 25 -5.90 -14.27 -5.66
N PRO A 26 -6.51 -13.36 -4.88
CA PRO A 26 -5.78 -12.56 -3.88
C PRO A 26 -4.99 -13.40 -2.88
N THR A 27 -5.55 -14.53 -2.48
CA THR A 27 -4.88 -15.47 -1.57
C THR A 27 -3.57 -16.02 -2.15
N ASP A 28 -3.60 -16.42 -3.43
CA ASP A 28 -2.43 -17.01 -4.08
C ASP A 28 -1.36 -15.95 -4.37
N LEU A 29 -1.78 -14.74 -4.72
CA LEU A 29 -0.86 -13.62 -4.89
C LEU A 29 -0.20 -13.21 -3.57
N GLY A 30 -0.96 -13.26 -2.46
CA GLY A 30 -0.44 -13.10 -1.10
C GLY A 30 0.53 -14.22 -0.71
N ALA A 31 0.22 -15.47 -1.02
CA ALA A 31 1.08 -16.63 -0.76
C ALA A 31 2.41 -16.52 -1.51
N LEU A 32 2.40 -16.08 -2.76
CA LEU A 32 3.60 -15.89 -3.58
C LEU A 32 4.62 -14.96 -2.90
N VAL A 33 4.19 -13.82 -2.36
CA VAL A 33 5.12 -12.91 -1.67
C VAL A 33 5.56 -13.43 -0.30
N LEU A 34 4.75 -14.28 0.36
CA LEU A 34 5.16 -14.98 1.58
C LEU A 34 6.25 -16.00 1.29
N ASP A 35 6.09 -16.82 0.26
CA ASP A 35 7.08 -17.81 -0.14
C ASP A 35 8.39 -17.14 -0.58
N GLU A 36 8.29 -16.08 -1.36
CA GLU A 36 9.47 -15.37 -1.84
C GLU A 36 10.27 -14.70 -0.71
N ILE A 37 9.61 -14.06 0.27
CA ILE A 37 10.33 -13.43 1.37
C ILE A 37 11.00 -14.46 2.27
N VAL A 38 10.39 -15.63 2.46
CA VAL A 38 10.99 -16.78 3.16
C VAL A 38 12.22 -17.26 2.40
N GLN A 39 12.10 -17.43 1.10
CA GLN A 39 13.22 -17.87 0.25
C GLN A 39 14.39 -16.88 0.29
N ARG A 40 14.13 -15.57 0.13
CA ARG A 40 15.17 -14.53 0.11
C ARG A 40 15.86 -14.33 1.44
N THR A 41 15.13 -14.50 2.53
CA THR A 41 15.72 -14.37 3.88
C THR A 41 16.32 -15.66 4.42
N GLY A 42 15.96 -16.80 3.85
CA GLY A 42 16.40 -18.11 4.34
C GLY A 42 15.87 -18.45 5.73
N VAL A 43 14.85 -17.75 6.20
CA VAL A 43 14.21 -18.02 7.49
C VAL A 43 13.59 -19.42 7.48
N LYS A 44 13.71 -20.13 8.60
CA LYS A 44 12.93 -21.35 8.79
C LYS A 44 11.49 -20.96 9.06
N PRO A 45 10.51 -21.43 8.26
CA PRO A 45 9.12 -20.99 8.37
C PRO A 45 8.51 -21.11 9.77
N GLU A 46 8.96 -22.11 10.54
CA GLU A 46 8.48 -22.36 11.91
C GLU A 46 8.93 -21.29 12.92
N LEU A 47 9.86 -20.42 12.56
CA LEU A 47 10.31 -19.30 13.40
C LEU A 47 9.48 -18.04 13.22
N ILE A 48 8.55 -18.02 12.25
CA ILE A 48 7.71 -16.87 11.99
C ILE A 48 6.56 -16.87 13.00
N ASP A 49 6.46 -15.78 13.78
CA ASP A 49 5.49 -15.65 14.85
C ASP A 49 4.11 -15.22 14.35
N ASP A 50 4.04 -14.41 13.27
CA ASP A 50 2.78 -13.88 12.73
C ASP A 50 2.91 -13.37 11.30
N VAL A 51 1.78 -13.31 10.59
CA VAL A 51 1.61 -12.63 9.29
C VAL A 51 0.52 -11.59 9.42
N ILE A 52 0.85 -10.32 9.20
CA ILE A 52 -0.10 -9.20 9.29
C ILE A 52 -0.22 -8.56 7.90
N PHE A 53 -1.36 -8.72 7.23
CA PHE A 53 -1.60 -8.14 5.91
C PHE A 53 -2.63 -7.03 5.96
N GLY A 54 -2.38 -5.96 5.21
CA GLY A 54 -3.35 -4.95 4.88
C GLY A 54 -4.21 -5.36 3.69
N CYS A 55 -5.50 -5.13 3.80
CA CYS A 55 -6.46 -5.26 2.70
C CYS A 55 -7.66 -4.36 2.99
N VAL A 56 -8.05 -3.53 2.03
CA VAL A 56 -9.16 -2.57 2.19
C VAL A 56 -10.50 -3.23 1.88
N SER A 57 -10.61 -3.80 0.68
CA SER A 57 -11.87 -4.36 0.19
C SER A 57 -12.02 -5.81 0.65
N GLN A 58 -12.27 -6.02 1.96
CA GLN A 58 -12.44 -7.35 2.55
C GLN A 58 -13.81 -7.95 2.21
N SER A 59 -14.05 -8.19 0.92
CA SER A 59 -15.27 -8.75 0.36
C SER A 59 -14.94 -9.84 -0.65
N GLY A 60 -15.85 -10.77 -0.90
CA GLY A 60 -15.67 -11.84 -1.88
C GLY A 60 -14.35 -12.61 -1.66
N ALA A 61 -13.51 -12.66 -2.69
CA ALA A 61 -12.22 -13.36 -2.67
C ALA A 61 -11.22 -12.82 -1.63
N GLN A 62 -11.41 -11.60 -1.13
CA GLN A 62 -10.56 -10.96 -0.12
C GLN A 62 -11.18 -11.00 1.29
N SER A 63 -12.32 -11.67 1.47
CA SER A 63 -12.99 -11.82 2.76
C SER A 63 -12.37 -12.95 3.60
N GLY A 64 -12.85 -13.09 4.83
CA GLY A 64 -12.50 -14.23 5.70
C GLY A 64 -11.04 -14.25 6.14
N ASN A 65 -10.42 -13.08 6.37
CA ASN A 65 -9.03 -12.94 6.78
C ASN A 65 -8.04 -13.41 5.68
N VAL A 66 -7.88 -12.58 4.64
CA VAL A 66 -7.01 -12.89 3.49
C VAL A 66 -5.57 -13.19 3.90
N ALA A 67 -5.05 -12.60 4.99
CA ALA A 67 -3.72 -12.91 5.51
C ALA A 67 -3.62 -14.38 5.92
N ARG A 68 -4.58 -14.87 6.70
CA ARG A 68 -4.60 -16.28 7.11
C ARG A 68 -4.77 -17.21 5.90
N ASN A 69 -5.62 -16.83 4.96
CA ASN A 69 -5.83 -17.60 3.73
C ASN A 69 -4.53 -17.67 2.89
N ALA A 70 -3.77 -16.57 2.82
CA ALA A 70 -2.46 -16.55 2.15
C ALA A 70 -1.43 -17.45 2.86
N VAL A 71 -1.39 -17.45 4.19
CA VAL A 71 -0.55 -18.40 4.96
C VAL A 71 -0.90 -19.85 4.59
N LEU A 72 -2.18 -20.19 4.55
CA LEU A 72 -2.63 -21.55 4.23
C LEU A 72 -2.39 -21.95 2.76
N ALA A 73 -2.26 -20.99 1.87
CA ALA A 73 -1.94 -21.22 0.46
C ALA A 73 -0.43 -21.23 0.17
N SER A 74 0.39 -20.76 1.11
CA SER A 74 1.85 -20.68 1.01
C SER A 74 2.54 -21.95 1.55
N SER A 75 3.87 -21.95 1.50
CA SER A 75 4.72 -22.98 2.13
C SER A 75 4.86 -22.82 3.65
N LEU A 76 4.24 -21.80 4.25
CA LEU A 76 4.28 -21.61 5.69
C LEU A 76 3.48 -22.72 6.42
N PRO A 77 3.95 -23.18 7.60
CA PRO A 77 3.22 -24.17 8.37
C PRO A 77 1.90 -23.62 8.92
N GLU A 78 0.91 -24.46 9.09
CA GLU A 78 -0.41 -24.12 9.62
C GLU A 78 -0.35 -23.47 11.03
N SER A 79 0.74 -23.66 11.75
CA SER A 79 0.97 -23.06 13.07
C SER A 79 1.23 -21.56 13.01
N VAL A 80 1.62 -20.98 11.86
CA VAL A 80 1.81 -19.54 11.70
C VAL A 80 0.43 -18.87 11.63
N PRO A 81 0.10 -17.99 12.57
CA PRO A 81 -1.16 -17.24 12.53
C PRO A 81 -1.14 -16.18 11.42
N GLY A 82 -2.30 -15.61 11.14
CA GLY A 82 -2.40 -14.48 10.22
C GLY A 82 -3.56 -13.59 10.57
N THR A 83 -3.39 -12.28 10.39
CA THR A 83 -4.47 -11.30 10.61
C THR A 83 -4.51 -10.27 9.50
N THR A 84 -5.72 -9.81 9.17
CA THR A 84 -5.93 -8.78 8.15
C THR A 84 -6.35 -7.49 8.82
N VAL A 85 -5.74 -6.38 8.41
CA VAL A 85 -6.05 -5.05 8.92
C VAL A 85 -6.56 -4.14 7.82
N ASP A 86 -7.49 -3.26 8.18
CA ASP A 86 -7.98 -2.18 7.33
C ASP A 86 -7.69 -0.83 8.00
N ARG A 87 -6.94 0.00 7.31
CA ARG A 87 -6.78 1.43 7.55
C ARG A 87 -6.88 2.16 6.21
N GLN A 88 -7.91 1.81 5.45
CA GLN A 88 -8.12 2.32 4.09
C GLN A 88 -6.81 2.25 3.28
N CYS A 89 -6.43 3.28 2.54
CA CYS A 89 -5.22 3.31 1.70
C CYS A 89 -3.90 3.05 2.45
N GLY A 90 -3.88 3.11 3.78
CA GLY A 90 -2.73 2.86 4.64
C GLY A 90 -2.70 1.47 5.30
N SER A 91 -3.47 0.49 4.81
CA SER A 91 -3.63 -0.82 5.48
C SER A 91 -2.33 -1.60 5.60
N SER A 92 -1.55 -1.74 4.53
CA SER A 92 -0.27 -2.44 4.54
C SER A 92 0.77 -1.71 5.40
N GLN A 93 0.76 -0.37 5.41
CA GLN A 93 1.59 0.39 6.33
C GLN A 93 1.19 0.15 7.79
N GLN A 94 -0.10 0.09 8.09
CA GLN A 94 -0.56 -0.24 9.43
C GLN A 94 -0.14 -1.65 9.84
N ALA A 95 -0.12 -2.60 8.91
CA ALA A 95 0.42 -3.93 9.14
C ALA A 95 1.90 -3.87 9.55
N ILE A 96 2.71 -3.08 8.85
CA ILE A 96 4.13 -2.85 9.20
C ILE A 96 4.25 -2.16 10.57
N HIS A 97 3.39 -1.18 10.89
CA HIS A 97 3.38 -0.55 12.21
C HIS A 97 3.09 -1.55 13.32
N PHE A 98 2.09 -2.42 13.14
CA PHE A 98 1.76 -3.44 14.14
C PHE A 98 2.89 -4.47 14.30
N ALA A 99 3.49 -4.93 13.19
CA ALA A 99 4.65 -5.82 13.26
C ALA A 99 5.84 -5.17 13.97
N ALA A 100 6.16 -3.91 13.65
CA ALA A 100 7.21 -3.17 14.34
C ALA A 100 6.93 -3.04 15.84
N GLN A 101 5.69 -2.72 16.23
CA GLN A 101 5.27 -2.65 17.62
C GLN A 101 5.37 -4.01 18.32
N ALA A 102 4.97 -5.09 17.67
CA ALA A 102 5.04 -6.45 18.19
C ALA A 102 6.50 -6.88 18.49
N VAL A 103 7.42 -6.63 17.54
CA VAL A 103 8.83 -6.99 17.75
C VAL A 103 9.52 -6.02 18.72
N MET A 104 9.16 -4.72 18.75
CA MET A 104 9.66 -3.76 19.74
C MET A 104 9.18 -4.05 21.16
N SER A 105 8.02 -4.66 21.33
CA SER A 105 7.49 -5.08 22.62
C SER A 105 8.07 -6.41 23.11
N GLU A 106 8.85 -7.08 22.24
CA GLU A 106 9.44 -8.40 22.49
C GLU A 106 8.41 -9.51 22.76
N THR A 107 7.15 -9.31 22.31
CA THR A 107 6.11 -10.34 22.33
C THR A 107 6.23 -11.28 21.14
N GLN A 108 6.87 -10.83 20.09
CA GLN A 108 7.19 -11.60 18.87
C GLN A 108 8.60 -11.22 18.40
N ASP A 109 9.32 -12.13 17.76
CA ASP A 109 10.69 -11.92 17.32
C ASP A 109 10.79 -11.73 15.82
N ILE A 110 9.95 -12.43 15.03
CA ILE A 110 9.98 -12.47 13.56
C ILE A 110 8.55 -12.39 13.03
N VAL A 111 8.21 -11.27 12.39
CA VAL A 111 6.87 -11.02 11.84
C VAL A 111 6.97 -10.63 10.37
N ILE A 112 6.10 -11.21 9.54
CA ILE A 112 5.92 -10.77 8.15
C ILE A 112 4.73 -9.82 8.12
N ALA A 113 4.94 -8.62 7.58
CA ALA A 113 3.89 -7.63 7.37
C ALA A 113 3.85 -7.22 5.89
N GLY A 114 2.67 -6.88 5.40
CA GLY A 114 2.52 -6.46 4.01
C GLY A 114 1.06 -6.27 3.65
N GLY A 115 0.68 -6.74 2.48
CA GLY A 115 -0.71 -6.71 2.07
C GLY A 115 -0.92 -7.22 0.66
N VAL A 116 -2.18 -7.42 0.34
CA VAL A 116 -2.64 -7.86 -0.98
C VAL A 116 -3.95 -7.17 -1.31
N GLU A 117 -4.08 -6.72 -2.55
CA GLU A 117 -5.31 -6.20 -3.11
C GLU A 117 -5.36 -6.54 -4.61
N VAL A 118 -6.45 -7.17 -5.06
CA VAL A 118 -6.73 -7.44 -6.46
C VAL A 118 -8.01 -6.70 -6.83
N MET A 119 -7.84 -5.40 -7.17
CA MET A 119 -8.96 -4.49 -7.39
C MET A 119 -9.70 -4.77 -8.71
N SER A 120 -9.11 -5.58 -9.59
CA SER A 120 -9.78 -6.09 -10.79
C SER A 120 -10.87 -7.09 -10.43
N GLN A 121 -10.71 -7.89 -9.38
CA GLN A 121 -11.70 -8.88 -8.92
C GLN A 121 -12.62 -8.32 -7.83
N VAL A 122 -12.06 -7.58 -6.88
CA VAL A 122 -12.80 -6.96 -5.79
C VAL A 122 -12.68 -5.44 -5.90
N PRO A 123 -13.60 -4.79 -6.61
CA PRO A 123 -13.53 -3.36 -6.88
C PRO A 123 -13.57 -2.52 -5.62
N ILE A 124 -13.00 -1.30 -5.71
CA ILE A 124 -13.08 -0.32 -4.63
C ILE A 124 -14.54 -0.07 -4.24
N GLY A 125 -14.83 -0.12 -2.95
CA GLY A 125 -16.18 0.05 -2.42
C GLY A 125 -17.06 -1.22 -2.45
N ALA A 126 -16.58 -2.37 -2.96
CA ALA A 126 -17.36 -3.60 -3.02
C ALA A 126 -17.96 -3.97 -1.65
N ALA A 127 -17.17 -3.91 -0.58
CA ALA A 127 -17.63 -4.21 0.77
C ALA A 127 -18.83 -3.35 1.23
N VAL A 128 -18.89 -2.09 0.77
CA VAL A 128 -20.00 -1.17 1.09
C VAL A 128 -21.17 -1.34 0.14
N ILE A 129 -20.91 -1.36 -1.16
CA ILE A 129 -21.94 -1.39 -2.20
C ILE A 129 -22.72 -2.71 -2.18
N ASP A 130 -22.03 -3.82 -2.10
CA ASP A 130 -22.64 -5.15 -2.13
C ASP A 130 -23.40 -5.43 -0.82
N SER A 131 -22.85 -5.01 0.32
CA SER A 131 -23.54 -5.09 1.61
C SER A 131 -24.80 -4.20 1.65
N PHE A 132 -24.75 -3.01 1.09
CA PHE A 132 -25.91 -2.13 0.98
C PHE A 132 -27.01 -2.75 0.10
N LYS A 133 -26.65 -3.27 -1.08
CA LYS A 133 -27.60 -3.98 -1.96
C LYS A 133 -28.22 -5.20 -1.29
N ALA A 134 -27.46 -5.88 -0.42
CA ALA A 134 -27.95 -7.01 0.38
C ALA A 134 -28.79 -6.60 1.60
N GLY A 135 -29.00 -5.31 1.85
CA GLY A 135 -29.81 -4.81 2.96
C GLY A 135 -29.07 -4.74 4.30
N HIS A 136 -27.75 -4.80 4.33
CA HIS A 136 -26.96 -4.79 5.56
C HIS A 136 -26.64 -3.38 6.08
N GLY A 137 -27.19 -2.32 5.45
CA GLY A 137 -27.03 -0.94 5.87
C GLY A 137 -25.81 -0.23 5.24
N GLN A 138 -25.50 0.94 5.76
CA GLN A 138 -24.40 1.79 5.28
C GLN A 138 -23.46 2.15 6.43
N PRO A 139 -22.13 2.24 6.19
CA PRO A 139 -21.15 2.53 7.25
C PRO A 139 -21.36 3.91 7.90
N TYR A 140 -21.83 4.89 7.15
CA TYR A 140 -22.07 6.27 7.65
C TYR A 140 -23.52 6.54 8.03
N GLY A 141 -24.40 5.53 8.05
CA GLY A 141 -25.83 5.65 8.38
C GLY A 141 -26.16 5.76 9.87
N GLY A 142 -25.13 5.72 10.73
CA GLY A 142 -25.32 5.82 12.17
C GLY A 142 -25.75 7.23 12.63
N LYS A 143 -26.65 7.30 13.64
CA LYS A 143 -27.17 8.54 14.20
C LYS A 143 -26.05 9.53 14.59
N GLY A 144 -25.01 9.05 15.30
CA GLY A 144 -23.90 9.90 15.75
C GLY A 144 -23.13 10.54 14.60
N THR A 145 -22.89 9.81 13.50
CA THR A 145 -22.24 10.36 12.31
C THR A 145 -23.12 11.38 11.61
N SER A 146 -24.41 11.09 11.45
CA SER A 146 -25.37 11.97 10.78
C SER A 146 -25.62 13.27 11.56
N GLU A 147 -25.62 13.22 12.90
CA GLU A 147 -25.76 14.39 13.75
C GLU A 147 -24.51 15.28 13.75
N ARG A 148 -23.32 14.65 13.71
CA ARG A 148 -22.05 15.39 13.75
C ARG A 148 -21.67 15.99 12.37
N TYR A 149 -22.06 15.33 11.29
CA TYR A 149 -21.75 15.73 9.91
C TYR A 149 -23.02 15.75 9.06
N PRO A 150 -23.98 16.65 9.34
CA PRO A 150 -25.26 16.68 8.65
C PRO A 150 -25.07 17.02 7.17
N GLY A 151 -25.59 16.15 6.29
CA GLY A 151 -25.53 16.36 4.84
C GLY A 151 -24.15 16.09 4.19
N VAL A 152 -23.13 15.72 4.96
CA VAL A 152 -21.80 15.44 4.43
C VAL A 152 -21.78 14.06 3.77
N GLN A 153 -21.29 14.02 2.54
CA GLN A 153 -20.89 12.79 1.85
C GLN A 153 -19.36 12.73 1.83
N PHE A 154 -18.80 11.79 2.58
CA PHE A 154 -17.36 11.58 2.63
C PHE A 154 -16.86 11.05 1.29
N SER A 155 -16.06 11.85 0.57
CA SER A 155 -15.54 11.53 -0.76
C SER A 155 -14.11 12.00 -0.92
N GLN A 156 -13.21 11.07 -1.28
CA GLN A 156 -11.82 11.43 -1.58
C GLN A 156 -11.70 12.36 -2.81
N PHE A 157 -12.63 12.29 -3.75
CA PHE A 157 -12.63 13.18 -4.91
C PHE A 157 -12.92 14.61 -4.49
N THR A 158 -14.01 14.81 -3.73
CA THR A 158 -14.35 16.11 -3.17
C THR A 158 -13.22 16.62 -2.26
N GLY A 159 -12.68 15.77 -1.39
CA GLY A 159 -11.57 16.14 -0.51
C GLY A 159 -10.32 16.57 -1.29
N ALA A 160 -10.00 15.93 -2.40
CA ALA A 160 -8.85 16.28 -3.22
C ALA A 160 -9.07 17.63 -3.96
N GLU A 161 -10.28 17.91 -4.48
CA GLU A 161 -10.60 19.24 -5.03
C GLU A 161 -10.52 20.33 -3.95
N MET A 162 -11.04 20.06 -2.74
CA MET A 162 -10.91 20.99 -1.60
C MET A 162 -9.43 21.25 -1.23
N MET A 163 -8.55 20.27 -1.42
CA MET A 163 -7.11 20.48 -1.23
C MET A 163 -6.54 21.36 -2.33
N ALA A 164 -6.91 21.14 -3.58
CA ALA A 164 -6.47 21.97 -4.69
C ALA A 164 -6.88 23.43 -4.47
N ASP A 165 -8.13 23.68 -4.09
CA ASP A 165 -8.63 25.01 -3.74
C ASP A 165 -7.90 25.62 -2.54
N ARG A 166 -7.68 24.86 -1.47
CA ARG A 166 -7.03 25.34 -0.24
C ARG A 166 -5.61 25.83 -0.46
N TRP A 167 -4.87 25.20 -1.35
CA TRP A 167 -3.46 25.51 -1.64
C TRP A 167 -3.27 26.14 -3.02
N ASP A 168 -4.35 26.60 -3.65
CA ASP A 168 -4.34 27.29 -4.95
C ASP A 168 -3.52 26.53 -6.01
N MET A 169 -3.78 25.20 -6.09
CA MET A 169 -3.07 24.30 -7.01
C MET A 169 -3.74 24.32 -8.39
N SER A 170 -2.99 24.72 -9.40
CA SER A 170 -3.49 24.71 -10.77
C SER A 170 -3.50 23.31 -11.40
N ARG A 171 -4.28 23.15 -12.46
CA ARG A 171 -4.29 21.94 -13.29
C ARG A 171 -2.90 21.60 -13.83
N GLU A 172 -2.21 22.62 -14.33
CA GLU A 172 -0.88 22.49 -14.93
C GLU A 172 0.17 22.01 -13.92
N GLU A 173 0.13 22.53 -12.69
CA GLU A 173 1.01 22.07 -11.61
C GLU A 173 0.76 20.61 -11.26
N LEU A 174 -0.51 20.19 -11.21
CA LEU A 174 -0.88 18.82 -10.93
C LEU A 174 -0.47 17.85 -12.06
N ASP A 175 -0.67 18.24 -13.30
CA ASP A 175 -0.25 17.46 -14.47
C ASP A 175 1.29 17.34 -14.56
N SER A 176 2.02 18.43 -14.31
CA SER A 176 3.48 18.44 -14.25
C SER A 176 4.02 17.52 -13.15
N PHE A 177 3.36 17.51 -11.99
CA PHE A 177 3.70 16.59 -10.89
C PHE A 177 3.49 15.13 -11.29
N ALA A 178 2.36 14.81 -11.95
CA ALA A 178 2.07 13.46 -12.42
C ALA A 178 3.08 13.00 -13.46
N LEU A 179 3.41 13.86 -14.44
CA LEU A 179 4.43 13.57 -15.46
C LEU A 179 5.81 13.30 -14.82
N ALA A 180 6.23 14.15 -13.89
CA ALA A 180 7.49 13.96 -13.16
C ALA A 180 7.52 12.64 -12.37
N SER A 181 6.38 12.20 -11.84
CA SER A 181 6.24 10.91 -11.15
C SER A 181 6.45 9.74 -12.13
N HIS A 182 5.80 9.76 -13.29
CA HIS A 182 6.02 8.75 -14.33
C HIS A 182 7.47 8.71 -14.81
N GLN A 183 8.09 9.88 -15.05
CA GLN A 183 9.49 9.94 -15.48
C GLN A 183 10.45 9.33 -14.45
N LYS A 184 10.21 9.56 -13.16
CA LYS A 184 11.00 8.92 -12.09
C LYS A 184 10.83 7.40 -12.08
N ALA A 185 9.60 6.91 -12.26
CA ALA A 185 9.31 5.49 -12.32
C ALA A 185 9.96 4.82 -13.55
N ILE A 186 9.93 5.48 -14.71
CA ILE A 186 10.63 5.05 -15.94
C ILE A 186 12.12 4.92 -15.68
N ASN A 187 12.76 5.98 -15.19
CA ASN A 187 14.20 5.99 -14.91
C ASN A 187 14.60 4.91 -13.90
N ALA A 188 13.76 4.68 -12.89
CA ALA A 188 14.02 3.64 -11.89
C ALA A 188 13.89 2.22 -12.49
N THR A 189 12.93 2.00 -13.36
CA THR A 189 12.73 0.73 -14.06
C THR A 189 13.88 0.45 -15.02
N GLU A 190 14.22 1.40 -15.88
CA GLU A 190 15.33 1.28 -16.85
C GLU A 190 16.70 1.14 -16.16
N GLY A 191 16.86 1.77 -15.00
CA GLY A 191 18.07 1.66 -14.17
C GLY A 191 18.15 0.39 -13.33
N GLY A 192 17.16 -0.51 -13.38
CA GLY A 192 17.12 -1.76 -12.61
C GLY A 192 16.98 -1.57 -11.09
N PHE A 193 16.51 -0.39 -10.64
CA PHE A 193 16.41 -0.11 -9.20
C PHE A 193 15.33 -0.95 -8.50
N PHE A 194 14.37 -1.48 -9.25
CA PHE A 194 13.30 -2.33 -8.72
C PHE A 194 13.59 -3.83 -8.79
N ASP A 195 14.65 -4.27 -9.46
CA ASP A 195 14.96 -5.69 -9.70
C ASP A 195 15.10 -6.50 -8.40
N ARG A 196 15.58 -5.85 -7.33
CA ARG A 196 15.76 -6.50 -6.03
C ARG A 196 14.49 -6.63 -5.21
N GLU A 197 13.43 -5.93 -5.56
CA GLU A 197 12.16 -5.98 -4.82
C GLU A 197 11.06 -6.71 -5.60
N ILE A 198 11.04 -6.61 -6.91
CA ILE A 198 10.03 -7.26 -7.75
C ILE A 198 10.26 -8.77 -7.79
N VAL A 199 9.18 -9.50 -7.55
CA VAL A 199 9.06 -10.95 -7.77
C VAL A 199 8.42 -11.14 -9.13
N PRO A 200 9.06 -11.80 -10.09
CA PRO A 200 8.42 -12.12 -11.37
C PRO A 200 7.15 -12.95 -11.17
N VAL A 201 6.08 -12.56 -11.82
CA VAL A 201 4.77 -13.21 -11.71
C VAL A 201 4.29 -13.63 -13.09
N GLU A 202 3.80 -14.86 -13.23
CA GLU A 202 3.14 -15.30 -14.46
C GLU A 202 1.82 -14.56 -14.61
N GLY A 203 1.66 -13.80 -15.67
CA GLY A 203 0.48 -13.02 -15.97
C GLY A 203 -0.23 -13.49 -17.23
N ASP A 204 -1.53 -13.22 -17.32
CA ASP A 204 -2.36 -13.59 -18.46
C ASP A 204 -2.35 -12.51 -19.54
N LEU A 205 -2.20 -12.94 -20.78
CA LEU A 205 -2.30 -12.07 -21.96
C LEU A 205 -3.72 -12.13 -22.57
N PRO A 206 -4.16 -11.10 -23.27
CA PRO A 206 -5.49 -11.05 -23.90
C PRO A 206 -5.79 -12.19 -24.89
N ASN A 207 -4.75 -12.78 -25.47
CA ASN A 207 -4.86 -13.92 -26.39
C ASN A 207 -4.93 -15.29 -25.70
N GLY A 208 -4.89 -15.31 -24.36
CA GLY A 208 -4.88 -16.52 -23.53
C GLY A 208 -3.50 -17.12 -23.29
N ASP A 209 -2.45 -16.55 -23.85
CA ASP A 209 -1.07 -16.91 -23.54
C ASP A 209 -0.65 -16.35 -22.18
N LYS A 210 0.47 -16.81 -21.67
CA LYS A 210 1.06 -16.36 -20.41
C LYS A 210 2.45 -15.78 -20.64
N GLU A 211 2.80 -14.79 -19.81
CA GLU A 211 4.15 -14.24 -19.78
C GLU A 211 4.61 -13.93 -18.36
N MET A 212 5.92 -13.88 -18.15
CA MET A 212 6.49 -13.41 -16.89
C MET A 212 6.45 -11.89 -16.82
N VAL A 213 5.65 -11.35 -15.91
CA VAL A 213 5.53 -9.91 -15.65
C VAL A 213 6.60 -9.50 -14.64
N THR A 214 7.46 -8.57 -15.04
CA THR A 214 8.58 -8.06 -14.23
C THR A 214 8.59 -6.54 -14.13
N VAL A 215 7.65 -5.87 -14.80
CA VAL A 215 7.54 -4.42 -14.86
C VAL A 215 6.14 -4.00 -14.43
N ASP A 216 6.07 -2.92 -13.69
CA ASP A 216 4.80 -2.34 -13.22
C ASP A 216 3.97 -1.82 -14.39
N GLU A 217 2.77 -2.36 -14.58
CA GLU A 217 1.87 -1.97 -15.67
C GLU A 217 1.29 -0.55 -15.53
N GLY A 218 1.39 0.03 -14.33
CA GLY A 218 0.91 1.38 -14.05
C GLY A 218 1.77 2.49 -14.61
N ILE A 219 3.01 2.21 -14.99
CA ILE A 219 3.93 3.21 -15.54
C ILE A 219 3.49 3.56 -16.96
N ARG A 220 3.31 4.86 -17.22
CA ARG A 220 3.01 5.38 -18.56
C ARG A 220 4.30 5.84 -19.22
N PHE A 221 4.90 4.96 -20.03
CA PHE A 221 6.15 5.24 -20.76
C PHE A 221 5.96 6.31 -21.85
N ASP A 222 4.75 6.54 -22.29
CA ASP A 222 4.33 7.50 -23.31
C ASP A 222 3.68 8.76 -22.72
N ALA A 223 3.74 8.96 -21.38
CA ALA A 223 3.17 10.14 -20.76
C ALA A 223 3.85 11.43 -21.25
N SER A 224 3.03 12.43 -21.57
CA SER A 224 3.47 13.75 -22.01
C SER A 224 2.55 14.84 -21.47
N GLU A 225 3.01 16.08 -21.47
CA GLU A 225 2.16 17.24 -21.10
C GLU A 225 0.89 17.30 -21.95
N GLU A 226 0.99 17.02 -23.26
CA GLU A 226 -0.15 17.02 -24.18
C GLU A 226 -1.16 15.93 -23.83
N SER A 227 -0.68 14.71 -23.50
CA SER A 227 -1.56 13.60 -23.12
C SER A 227 -2.28 13.83 -21.81
N LEU A 228 -1.65 14.51 -20.83
CA LEU A 228 -2.26 14.84 -19.54
C LEU A 228 -3.23 16.01 -19.67
N SER A 229 -2.85 17.08 -20.34
CA SER A 229 -3.72 18.26 -20.55
C SER A 229 -4.99 17.93 -21.33
N GLY A 230 -4.95 16.92 -22.19
CA GLY A 230 -6.11 16.43 -22.93
C GLY A 230 -7.12 15.61 -22.11
N LEU A 231 -6.82 15.28 -20.84
CA LEU A 231 -7.74 14.51 -20.00
C LEU A 231 -8.88 15.39 -19.46
N ASN A 232 -10.08 14.81 -19.45
CA ASN A 232 -11.23 15.44 -18.80
C ASN A 232 -11.05 15.49 -17.28
N THR A 233 -11.56 16.57 -16.65
CA THR A 233 -11.65 16.66 -15.21
C THR A 233 -12.65 15.65 -14.63
N LEU A 234 -12.43 15.24 -13.38
CA LEU A 234 -13.31 14.29 -12.67
C LEU A 234 -14.59 14.94 -12.15
N SER A 235 -14.61 16.26 -12.04
CA SER A 235 -15.77 17.09 -11.71
C SER A 235 -15.89 18.25 -12.69
N GLU A 236 -17.08 18.79 -12.87
CA GLU A 236 -17.39 19.79 -13.92
C GLU A 236 -16.50 21.04 -13.82
N ASP A 237 -16.27 21.54 -12.59
CA ASP A 237 -15.45 22.73 -12.31
C ASP A 237 -14.12 22.36 -11.62
N GLY A 238 -13.70 21.11 -11.66
CA GLY A 238 -12.51 20.64 -10.96
C GLY A 238 -11.22 20.75 -11.75
N VAL A 239 -10.10 20.54 -11.06
CA VAL A 239 -8.75 20.49 -11.65
C VAL A 239 -8.15 19.09 -11.69
N LEU A 240 -8.79 18.12 -11.02
CA LEU A 240 -8.30 16.75 -10.95
C LEU A 240 -8.71 15.92 -12.16
N THR A 241 -7.82 15.03 -12.58
CA THR A 241 -8.07 14.11 -13.70
C THR A 241 -7.70 12.68 -13.34
N ALA A 242 -8.00 11.75 -14.23
CA ALA A 242 -7.50 10.37 -14.11
C ALA A 242 -5.96 10.30 -14.11
N GLY A 243 -5.28 11.24 -14.80
CA GLY A 243 -3.81 11.33 -14.84
C GLY A 243 -3.19 11.77 -13.51
N THR A 244 -3.93 12.51 -12.70
CA THR A 244 -3.50 13.00 -11.38
C THR A 244 -4.08 12.18 -10.21
N SER A 245 -4.79 11.10 -10.49
CA SER A 245 -5.44 10.23 -9.52
C SER A 245 -4.72 8.89 -9.35
N SER A 246 -4.95 8.25 -8.20
CA SER A 246 -4.45 6.91 -7.93
C SER A 246 -5.01 5.89 -8.92
N GLN A 247 -4.17 4.99 -9.36
CA GLN A 247 -4.59 3.91 -10.25
C GLN A 247 -5.32 2.80 -9.48
N ILE A 248 -6.21 2.08 -10.17
CA ILE A 248 -6.77 0.82 -9.71
C ILE A 248 -5.76 -0.26 -10.06
N CYS A 249 -5.24 -0.96 -9.05
CA CYS A 249 -4.12 -1.87 -9.19
C CYS A 249 -4.41 -3.25 -8.59
N ASP A 250 -3.65 -4.24 -9.07
CA ASP A 250 -3.58 -5.59 -8.55
C ASP A 250 -2.16 -5.85 -8.07
N GLY A 251 -1.99 -6.37 -6.85
CA GLY A 251 -0.65 -6.64 -6.34
C GLY A 251 -0.59 -7.12 -4.91
N ALA A 252 0.59 -7.58 -4.52
CA ALA A 252 0.93 -7.98 -3.15
C ALA A 252 2.35 -7.56 -2.79
N ALA A 253 2.59 -7.36 -1.51
CA ALA A 253 3.92 -7.07 -0.96
C ALA A 253 4.10 -7.70 0.42
N ALA A 254 5.35 -8.02 0.77
CA ALA A 254 5.72 -8.51 2.09
C ALA A 254 7.05 -7.91 2.55
N VAL A 255 7.11 -7.59 3.84
CA VAL A 255 8.27 -7.07 4.55
C VAL A 255 8.48 -7.93 5.79
N MET A 256 9.68 -8.39 6.05
CA MET A 256 10.01 -9.13 7.27
C MET A 256 10.65 -8.21 8.30
N LEU A 257 10.01 -8.13 9.47
CA LEU A 257 10.46 -7.34 10.60
C LEU A 257 10.92 -8.28 11.73
N VAL A 258 12.00 -7.91 12.39
CA VAL A 258 12.58 -8.68 13.49
C VAL A 258 13.08 -7.75 14.60
N ASN A 259 13.15 -8.27 15.82
CA ASN A 259 13.88 -7.63 16.91
C ASN A 259 15.35 -8.14 16.99
N ASP A 260 16.08 -7.75 18.02
CA ASP A 260 17.48 -8.17 18.21
C ASP A 260 17.61 -9.71 18.33
N ALA A 261 16.67 -10.36 19.04
CA ALA A 261 16.63 -11.83 19.14
C ALA A 261 16.35 -12.50 17.80
N GLY A 262 15.45 -11.94 17.00
CA GLY A 262 15.17 -12.39 15.65
C GLY A 262 16.39 -12.25 14.72
N LEU A 263 17.12 -11.13 14.79
CA LEU A 263 18.38 -10.96 14.04
C LEU A 263 19.41 -12.02 14.39
N GLU A 264 19.59 -12.31 15.68
CA GLU A 264 20.53 -13.33 16.14
C GLU A 264 20.13 -14.72 15.62
N LYS A 265 18.82 -15.07 15.73
CA LYS A 265 18.28 -16.34 15.23
C LYS A 265 18.50 -16.53 13.73
N LEU A 266 18.36 -15.47 12.96
CA LEU A 266 18.48 -15.51 11.50
C LEU A 266 19.94 -15.34 11.00
N GLY A 267 20.82 -14.74 11.79
CA GLY A 267 22.18 -14.40 11.36
C GLY A 267 22.21 -13.39 10.21
N LEU A 268 21.14 -12.62 10.01
CA LEU A 268 21.01 -11.64 8.94
C LEU A 268 21.52 -10.27 9.37
N LYS A 269 21.92 -9.47 8.37
CA LYS A 269 22.18 -8.04 8.57
C LYS A 269 20.88 -7.27 8.31
N PRO A 270 20.53 -6.29 9.15
CA PRO A 270 19.36 -5.46 8.90
C PRO A 270 19.59 -4.61 7.63
N ARG A 271 18.54 -4.48 6.83
CA ARG A 271 18.52 -3.54 5.69
C ARG A 271 18.19 -2.13 6.19
N ALA A 272 17.37 -2.06 7.24
CA ALA A 272 16.93 -0.80 7.81
C ALA A 272 16.44 -1.00 9.25
N LYS A 273 16.42 0.10 10.04
CA LYS A 273 15.85 0.15 11.37
C LYS A 273 14.61 1.05 11.38
N VAL A 274 13.53 0.60 12.01
CA VAL A 274 12.36 1.44 12.25
C VAL A 274 12.67 2.41 13.39
N VAL A 275 12.82 3.69 13.08
CA VAL A 275 13.22 4.72 14.05
C VAL A 275 12.00 5.26 14.81
N ALA A 276 10.92 5.58 14.09
CA ALA A 276 9.71 6.13 14.68
C ALA A 276 8.46 5.74 13.87
N LEU A 277 7.32 5.75 14.52
CA LEU A 277 6.01 5.50 13.95
C LEU A 277 5.02 6.57 14.44
N ALA A 278 4.12 7.02 13.56
CA ALA A 278 3.06 7.94 13.91
C ALA A 278 1.77 7.64 13.16
N LEU A 279 0.67 7.99 13.80
CA LEU A 279 -0.68 8.00 13.22
C LEU A 279 -1.30 9.34 13.56
N ALA A 280 -2.14 9.85 12.66
CA ALA A 280 -2.93 11.05 12.89
C ALA A 280 -4.32 10.89 12.27
N GLY A 281 -5.33 11.43 12.94
CA GLY A 281 -6.61 11.74 12.35
C GLY A 281 -6.65 13.24 12.04
N ASP A 282 -7.41 13.63 11.03
CA ASP A 282 -7.60 15.03 10.65
C ASP A 282 -9.06 15.24 10.20
N ASP A 283 -9.39 16.39 9.65
CA ASP A 283 -10.72 16.72 9.16
C ASP A 283 -11.23 15.67 8.16
N PRO A 284 -12.31 14.94 8.49
CA PRO A 284 -12.81 13.86 7.65
C PRO A 284 -13.50 14.34 6.37
N VAL A 285 -13.86 15.63 6.27
CA VAL A 285 -14.51 16.19 5.08
C VAL A 285 -13.49 16.40 3.97
N ILE A 286 -12.36 17.05 4.29
CA ILE A 286 -11.24 17.17 3.35
C ILE A 286 -10.46 15.84 3.21
N MET A 287 -10.58 14.96 4.19
CA MET A 287 -10.16 13.54 4.20
C MET A 287 -8.67 13.30 4.02
N LEU A 288 -7.99 13.97 3.09
CA LEU A 288 -6.67 13.60 2.57
C LEU A 288 -5.50 14.36 3.24
N THR A 289 -5.77 15.17 4.27
CA THR A 289 -4.76 15.96 5.00
C THR A 289 -4.08 15.20 6.15
N GLY A 290 -4.56 14.05 6.55
CA GLY A 290 -4.00 13.22 7.64
C GLY A 290 -2.48 12.99 7.56
N PRO A 291 -1.88 12.79 6.37
CA PRO A 291 -0.42 12.70 6.21
C PRO A 291 0.37 13.90 6.76
N ILE A 292 -0.18 15.10 6.72
CA ILE A 292 0.51 16.32 7.16
C ILE A 292 0.83 16.27 8.66
N PRO A 293 -0.16 16.15 9.58
CA PRO A 293 0.12 16.04 11.01
C PRO A 293 0.85 14.74 11.38
N ALA A 294 0.65 13.64 10.65
CA ALA A 294 1.37 12.40 10.89
C ALA A 294 2.86 12.55 10.59
N SER A 295 3.22 13.18 9.46
CA SER A 295 4.61 13.48 9.10
C SER A 295 5.30 14.35 10.14
N LYS A 296 4.63 15.43 10.58
CA LYS A 296 5.16 16.28 11.65
C LYS A 296 5.44 15.47 12.92
N THR A 297 4.47 14.68 13.35
CA THR A 297 4.58 13.88 14.59
C THR A 297 5.74 12.87 14.52
N VAL A 298 5.92 12.22 13.38
CA VAL A 298 6.97 11.20 13.24
C VAL A 298 8.36 11.83 13.17
N LEU A 299 8.51 12.95 12.48
CA LEU A 299 9.76 13.71 12.42
C LEU A 299 10.15 14.25 13.81
N ASP A 300 9.18 14.80 14.56
CA ASP A 300 9.40 15.25 15.94
C ASP A 300 9.90 14.08 16.83
N LYS A 301 9.28 12.89 16.73
CA LYS A 301 9.69 11.68 17.47
C LYS A 301 11.08 11.19 17.08
N ALA A 302 11.44 11.31 15.81
CA ALA A 302 12.74 10.93 15.29
C ALA A 302 13.82 12.00 15.53
N SER A 303 13.45 13.18 16.02
CA SER A 303 14.33 14.35 16.13
C SER A 303 14.98 14.74 14.80
N MET A 304 14.20 14.67 13.72
CA MET A 304 14.64 14.97 12.35
C MET A 304 13.82 16.09 11.73
N SER A 305 14.42 16.82 10.79
CA SER A 305 13.71 17.76 9.93
C SER A 305 13.29 17.10 8.60
N ILE A 306 12.35 17.69 7.88
CA ILE A 306 11.90 17.17 6.58
C ILE A 306 13.04 17.16 5.54
N GLU A 307 13.99 18.09 5.63
CA GLU A 307 15.14 18.20 4.75
C GLU A 307 16.12 17.03 4.95
N ALA A 308 16.12 16.41 6.14
CA ALA A 308 16.95 15.24 6.44
C ALA A 308 16.36 13.94 5.85
N VAL A 309 15.11 13.96 5.36
CA VAL A 309 14.47 12.81 4.73
C VAL A 309 14.94 12.68 3.29
N SER A 310 15.62 11.56 2.98
CA SER A 310 16.05 11.30 1.61
C SER A 310 14.84 10.99 0.70
N TYR A 311 14.73 11.76 -0.34
CA TYR A 311 13.64 11.69 -1.32
C TYR A 311 13.81 10.60 -2.39
N THR A 312 14.97 10.00 -2.47
CA THR A 312 15.43 9.22 -3.63
C THR A 312 14.59 7.97 -3.89
N HIS A 313 13.84 7.48 -2.91
CA HIS A 313 13.06 6.26 -3.03
C HIS A 313 11.56 6.45 -2.80
N LEU A 314 11.10 7.65 -2.47
CA LEU A 314 9.74 7.91 -1.98
C LEU A 314 8.67 8.05 -3.07
N ARG A 315 9.02 8.19 -4.34
CA ARG A 315 8.05 8.65 -5.34
C ARG A 315 7.94 7.85 -6.62
N ALA A 316 8.59 6.72 -6.74
CA ALA A 316 8.50 5.95 -7.98
C ALA A 316 7.15 5.25 -8.16
N HIS A 317 6.42 4.95 -7.09
CA HIS A 317 5.14 4.24 -7.11
C HIS A 317 4.08 4.80 -6.16
N GLU A 318 4.25 6.03 -5.70
CA GLU A 318 3.34 6.55 -4.70
C GLU A 318 2.09 7.14 -5.32
N THR A 319 0.97 6.50 -5.03
CA THR A 319 -0.33 7.15 -5.08
C THR A 319 -0.42 8.14 -3.93
N ARG A 320 -1.13 9.26 -4.10
CA ARG A 320 -1.22 10.38 -3.15
C ARG A 320 -1.56 10.03 -1.70
N GLY A 321 -2.10 8.84 -1.42
CA GLY A 321 -2.43 8.40 -0.06
C GLY A 321 -1.26 7.86 0.75
N ASN A 322 -0.11 7.54 0.13
CA ASN A 322 0.96 6.78 0.76
C ASN A 322 2.21 7.60 1.10
N LEU A 323 2.17 8.94 0.97
CA LEU A 323 3.29 9.85 1.17
C LEU A 323 3.93 9.88 2.57
N VAL A 324 3.34 9.16 3.53
CA VAL A 324 3.77 9.23 4.94
C VAL A 324 4.58 8.03 5.39
N CYS A 325 4.82 7.08 4.54
CA CYS A 325 5.26 5.76 4.93
C CYS A 325 6.68 5.39 4.72
N ARG A 326 7.50 6.27 4.20
CA ARG A 326 8.92 6.07 4.31
C ARG A 326 9.45 6.76 5.55
N LEU A 327 9.13 6.16 6.64
CA LEU A 327 9.78 6.44 7.87
C LEU A 327 11.17 5.86 7.86
N LEU A 328 12.15 6.81 7.73
CA LEU A 328 13.45 6.71 8.38
C LEU A 328 13.96 5.27 8.53
N LEU A 329 14.32 4.70 7.42
CA LEU A 329 15.05 3.47 7.35
C LEU A 329 16.52 3.86 7.16
N GLU A 330 17.31 3.78 8.22
CA GLU A 330 18.79 3.86 8.17
C GLU A 330 19.39 2.48 8.00
#